data_33ab92863636d34420c7bc00871974c2
#
_entry.id   33ab92863636d34420c7bc00871974c2
#
_cell.length_a   1.000
_cell.length_b   1.000
_cell.length_c   1.000
_cell.angle_alpha   90.00
_cell.angle_beta   90.00
_cell.angle_gamma   90.00
#
_symmetry.space_group_name_H-M   'P 1'
#
loop_
_entity.id
_entity.type
_entity.pdbx_description
1 polymer ?
#
loop_
_entity_poly.entity_id
_entity_poly.type
_entity_poly.pdbx_seq_one_letter_code
_entity_poly.pdbx_strand_id
1 'polypeptide(L)'
;MNNALDDPRITAVGLLYEVHSGLSARFAAQFEEHDLSAVEFEVLTRLARSPDNRLRMTDLAAQTSLSTSGVTRVVDRMERDGLLTRSACPTDRRSSYAVVTAAGMQRLEDVLPGHLRIIEEWFTGQLDPEGLRALLDGLRRVRDAVHPCATAGSVGHPEDQSAAG
;
A
#
# COMPACT_ATOMS: atom_id res chain seq x y z
N MET A 1 -30.19 -30.22 1.51
CA MET A 1 -29.68 -29.08 2.28
C MET A 1 -28.67 -28.36 1.39
N ASN A 2 -29.03 -27.20 0.86
CA ASN A 2 -28.07 -26.39 0.12
C ASN A 2 -26.99 -25.99 1.13
N ASN A 3 -25.78 -26.51 0.94
CA ASN A 3 -24.70 -26.18 1.87
C ASN A 3 -24.30 -24.71 1.62
N ALA A 4 -24.73 -23.83 2.50
CA ALA A 4 -24.41 -22.39 2.39
C ALA A 4 -22.89 -22.14 2.38
N LEU A 5 -22.07 -23.09 2.81
CA LEU A 5 -20.62 -23.04 2.76
C LEU A 5 -20.04 -23.24 1.33
N ASP A 6 -20.83 -23.82 0.41
CA ASP A 6 -20.45 -23.98 -0.99
C ASP A 6 -20.80 -22.76 -1.85
N ASP A 7 -21.25 -21.65 -1.24
CA ASP A 7 -21.59 -20.41 -1.94
C ASP A 7 -20.32 -19.80 -2.56
N PRO A 8 -20.32 -19.50 -3.87
CA PRO A 8 -19.17 -18.90 -4.55
C PRO A 8 -18.66 -17.60 -3.92
N ARG A 9 -19.52 -16.85 -3.22
CA ARG A 9 -19.15 -15.62 -2.50
C ARG A 9 -18.25 -15.93 -1.31
N ILE A 10 -18.50 -17.02 -0.59
CA ILE A 10 -17.63 -17.48 0.50
C ILE A 10 -16.28 -17.93 -0.06
N THR A 11 -16.29 -18.71 -1.15
CA THR A 11 -15.08 -19.13 -1.83
C THR A 11 -14.23 -17.93 -2.29
N ALA A 12 -14.84 -16.91 -2.89
CA ALA A 12 -14.14 -15.72 -3.36
C ALA A 12 -13.42 -14.98 -2.22
N VAL A 13 -14.09 -14.81 -1.08
CA VAL A 13 -13.48 -14.19 0.11
C VAL A 13 -12.41 -15.08 0.72
N GLY A 14 -12.63 -16.39 0.78
CA GLY A 14 -11.65 -17.38 1.24
C GLY A 14 -10.35 -17.30 0.45
N LEU A 15 -10.43 -17.36 -0.89
CA LEU A 15 -9.28 -17.26 -1.78
C LEU A 15 -8.52 -15.93 -1.60
N LEU A 16 -9.23 -14.81 -1.40
CA LEU A 16 -8.61 -13.52 -1.15
C LEU A 16 -7.76 -13.54 0.14
N TYR A 17 -8.31 -14.13 1.23
CA TYR A 17 -7.57 -14.26 2.48
C TYR A 17 -6.39 -15.22 2.38
N GLU A 18 -6.53 -16.35 1.70
CA GLU A 18 -5.46 -17.33 1.50
C GLU A 18 -4.30 -16.73 0.71
N VAL A 19 -4.59 -16.05 -0.41
CA VAL A 19 -3.59 -15.35 -1.24
C VAL A 19 -2.90 -14.26 -0.42
N HIS A 20 -3.67 -13.40 0.25
CA HIS A 20 -3.11 -12.35 1.10
C HIS A 20 -2.20 -12.92 2.20
N SER A 21 -2.62 -13.96 2.90
CA SER A 21 -1.83 -14.59 3.96
C SER A 21 -0.53 -15.19 3.42
N GLY A 22 -0.61 -15.92 2.32
CA GLY A 22 0.55 -16.55 1.69
C GLY A 22 1.60 -15.55 1.19
N LEU A 23 1.15 -14.44 0.59
CA LEU A 23 2.04 -13.35 0.14
C LEU A 23 2.61 -12.57 1.33
N SER A 24 1.79 -12.28 2.35
CA SER A 24 2.23 -11.53 3.53
C SER A 24 3.38 -12.21 4.27
N ALA A 25 3.34 -13.55 4.38
CA ALA A 25 4.42 -14.31 5.01
C ALA A 25 5.75 -14.18 4.25
N ARG A 26 5.71 -14.20 2.90
CA ARG A 26 6.91 -14.02 2.06
C ARG A 26 7.45 -12.60 2.10
N PHE A 27 6.55 -11.62 2.09
CA PHE A 27 6.93 -10.21 2.20
C PHE A 27 7.56 -9.90 3.56
N ALA A 28 7.01 -10.45 4.65
CA ALA A 28 7.56 -10.24 5.98
C ALA A 28 9.02 -10.69 6.09
N ALA A 29 9.33 -11.89 5.59
CA ALA A 29 10.70 -12.40 5.59
C ALA A 29 11.66 -11.50 4.78
N GLN A 30 11.21 -11.03 3.61
CA GLN A 30 12.01 -10.14 2.75
C GLN A 30 12.20 -8.75 3.38
N PHE A 31 11.18 -8.21 4.06
CA PHE A 31 11.30 -6.91 4.73
C PHE A 31 12.24 -6.96 5.93
N GLU A 32 12.28 -8.07 6.67
CA GLU A 32 13.22 -8.27 7.79
C GLU A 32 14.68 -8.20 7.33
N GLU A 33 15.01 -8.66 6.11
CA GLU A 33 16.36 -8.55 5.53
C GLU A 33 16.81 -7.09 5.36
N HIS A 34 15.87 -6.15 5.36
CA HIS A 34 16.09 -4.72 5.17
C HIS A 34 15.73 -3.89 6.40
N ASP A 35 15.58 -4.50 7.58
CA ASP A 35 15.17 -3.82 8.81
C ASP A 35 13.87 -3.01 8.65
N LEU A 36 12.90 -3.53 7.90
CA LEU A 36 11.58 -2.94 7.71
C LEU A 36 10.48 -3.90 8.17
N SER A 37 9.41 -3.36 8.70
CA SER A 37 8.14 -4.05 8.84
C SER A 37 7.24 -3.81 7.61
N ALA A 38 6.26 -4.69 7.39
CA ALA A 38 5.28 -4.52 6.33
C ALA A 38 4.53 -3.16 6.40
N VAL A 39 4.25 -2.69 7.62
CA VAL A 39 3.59 -1.40 7.86
C VAL A 39 4.49 -0.23 7.48
N GLU A 40 5.78 -0.29 7.78
CA GLU A 40 6.74 0.75 7.40
C GLU A 40 6.94 0.79 5.89
N PHE A 41 7.03 -0.37 5.26
CA PHE A 41 7.07 -0.46 3.79
C PHE A 41 5.80 0.14 3.17
N GLU A 42 4.62 -0.15 3.71
CA GLU A 42 3.37 0.45 3.25
C GLU A 42 3.40 1.97 3.39
N VAL A 43 3.81 2.50 4.55
CA VAL A 43 3.92 3.95 4.79
C VAL A 43 4.89 4.59 3.80
N LEU A 44 6.10 4.05 3.62
CA LEU A 44 7.07 4.56 2.64
C LEU A 44 6.49 4.57 1.22
N THR A 45 5.86 3.48 0.82
CA THR A 45 5.27 3.35 -0.52
C THR A 45 4.13 4.36 -0.75
N ARG A 46 3.26 4.58 0.25
CA ARG A 46 2.19 5.58 0.17
C ARG A 46 2.75 6.99 0.00
N LEU A 47 3.72 7.35 0.81
CA LEU A 47 4.36 8.65 0.76
C LEU A 47 5.14 8.86 -0.54
N ALA A 48 5.97 7.91 -0.95
CA ALA A 48 6.76 7.99 -2.18
C ALA A 48 5.91 8.11 -3.46
N ARG A 49 4.67 7.60 -3.42
CA ARG A 49 3.69 7.71 -4.53
C ARG A 49 2.78 8.93 -4.43
N SER A 50 2.94 9.76 -3.41
CA SER A 50 2.16 10.98 -3.21
C SER A 50 2.91 12.20 -3.72
N PRO A 51 2.21 13.29 -4.09
CA PRO A 51 2.85 14.54 -4.49
C PRO A 51 3.84 15.02 -3.43
N ASP A 52 5.00 15.47 -3.87
CA ASP A 52 6.11 15.95 -3.01
C ASP A 52 6.56 14.92 -1.95
N ASN A 53 6.33 13.62 -2.19
CA ASN A 53 6.66 12.52 -1.29
C ASN A 53 6.14 12.73 0.14
N ARG A 54 4.93 13.28 0.28
CA ARG A 54 4.32 13.59 1.58
C ARG A 54 2.82 13.38 1.59
N LEU A 55 2.29 13.08 2.78
CA LEU A 55 0.85 13.06 3.08
C LEU A 55 0.59 13.72 4.44
N ARG A 56 -0.60 14.28 4.60
CA ARG A 56 -1.08 14.66 5.92
C ARG A 56 -1.21 13.40 6.79
N MET A 57 -0.97 13.53 8.08
CA MET A 57 -1.09 12.40 9.03
C MET A 57 -2.48 11.76 8.99
N THR A 58 -3.53 12.56 8.78
CA THR A 58 -4.92 12.10 8.63
C THR A 58 -5.13 11.28 7.36
N ASP A 59 -4.54 11.73 6.25
CA ASP A 59 -4.68 11.07 4.96
C ASP A 59 -3.88 9.76 4.93
N LEU A 60 -2.70 9.76 5.55
CA LEU A 60 -1.89 8.57 5.73
C LEU A 60 -2.63 7.53 6.58
N ALA A 61 -3.31 7.93 7.66
CA ALA A 61 -4.14 7.05 8.46
C ALA A 61 -5.28 6.43 7.63
N ALA A 62 -5.99 7.26 6.86
CA ALA A 62 -7.07 6.80 6.00
C ALA A 62 -6.59 5.82 4.91
N GLN A 63 -5.39 6.01 4.37
CA GLN A 63 -4.85 5.18 3.29
C GLN A 63 -4.22 3.86 3.76
N THR A 64 -3.72 3.79 4.99
CA THR A 64 -3.04 2.61 5.55
C THR A 64 -3.94 1.73 6.40
N SER A 65 -5.23 2.05 6.52
CA SER A 65 -6.17 1.34 7.42
C SER A 65 -5.71 1.28 8.89
N LEU A 66 -4.78 2.15 9.27
CA LEU A 66 -4.32 2.28 10.65
C LEU A 66 -5.19 3.28 11.42
N SER A 67 -5.31 3.07 12.72
CA SER A 67 -5.86 4.12 13.57
C SER A 67 -4.93 5.33 13.60
N THR A 68 -5.45 6.51 13.89
CA THR A 68 -4.65 7.75 14.04
C THR A 68 -3.48 7.56 15.02
N SER A 69 -3.71 6.86 16.14
CA SER A 69 -2.65 6.53 17.10
C SER A 69 -1.64 5.52 16.55
N GLY A 70 -2.11 4.57 15.73
CA GLY A 70 -1.25 3.59 15.04
C GLY A 70 -0.28 4.28 14.08
N VAL A 71 -0.80 5.15 13.21
CA VAL A 71 0.03 5.95 12.28
C VAL A 71 1.03 6.81 13.04
N THR A 72 0.60 7.48 14.11
CA THR A 72 1.50 8.32 14.92
C THR A 72 2.69 7.51 15.43
N ARG A 73 2.45 6.33 16.01
CA ARG A 73 3.54 5.45 16.55
C ARG A 73 4.49 4.97 15.46
N VAL A 74 3.96 4.59 14.29
CA VAL A 74 4.78 4.15 13.15
C VAL A 74 5.64 5.30 12.66
N VAL A 75 5.06 6.47 12.43
CA VAL A 75 5.78 7.66 11.96
C VAL A 75 6.81 8.12 12.99
N ASP A 76 6.51 8.09 14.32
CA ASP A 76 7.47 8.40 15.39
C ASP A 76 8.71 7.48 15.37
N ARG A 77 8.50 6.19 15.09
CA ARG A 77 9.61 5.24 14.97
C ARG A 77 10.43 5.53 13.71
N MET A 78 9.78 5.65 12.55
CA MET A 78 10.46 5.91 11.30
C MET A 78 11.19 7.26 11.27
N GLU A 79 10.69 8.26 12.01
CA GLU A 79 11.36 9.55 12.18
C GLU A 79 12.63 9.42 13.04
N ARG A 80 12.60 8.64 14.12
CA ARG A 80 13.79 8.30 14.92
C ARG A 80 14.84 7.54 14.10
N ASP A 81 14.40 6.68 13.19
CA ASP A 81 15.26 5.90 12.30
C ASP A 81 15.72 6.72 11.08
N GLY A 82 15.32 7.98 10.98
CA GLY A 82 15.72 8.91 9.93
C GLY A 82 15.06 8.66 8.55
N LEU A 83 14.08 7.77 8.47
CA LEU A 83 13.41 7.42 7.21
C LEU A 83 12.34 8.45 6.81
N LEU A 84 11.76 9.12 7.78
CA LEU A 84 10.77 10.17 7.61
C LEU A 84 11.15 11.43 8.38
N THR A 85 10.49 12.53 8.05
CA THR A 85 10.47 13.75 8.86
C THR A 85 9.05 14.30 8.92
N ARG A 86 8.76 15.12 9.94
CA ARG A 86 7.50 15.87 10.01
C ARG A 86 7.70 17.31 9.57
N SER A 87 6.73 17.81 8.81
CA SER A 87 6.65 19.24 8.50
C SER A 87 5.29 19.79 8.89
N ALA A 88 5.27 21.05 9.38
CA ALA A 88 4.02 21.73 9.70
C ALA A 88 3.22 21.99 8.42
N CYS A 89 1.89 21.89 8.50
CA CYS A 89 1.03 22.32 7.42
C CYS A 89 1.01 23.86 7.37
N PRO A 90 1.34 24.50 6.24
CA PRO A 90 1.35 25.97 6.14
C PRO A 90 -0.03 26.61 6.37
N THR A 91 -1.09 25.87 6.05
CA THR A 91 -2.48 26.34 6.09
C THR A 91 -3.25 25.92 7.34
N ASP A 92 -2.70 24.97 8.13
CA ASP A 92 -3.35 24.45 9.33
C ASP A 92 -2.30 24.06 10.39
N ARG A 93 -2.16 24.89 11.42
CA ARG A 93 -1.20 24.68 12.51
C ARG A 93 -1.46 23.43 13.36
N ARG A 94 -2.65 22.82 13.24
CA ARG A 94 -3.00 21.58 13.95
C ARG A 94 -2.69 20.33 13.14
N SER A 95 -2.30 20.51 11.88
CA SER A 95 -2.00 19.43 10.94
C SER A 95 -0.51 19.35 10.66
N SER A 96 0.00 18.15 10.48
CA SER A 96 1.38 17.90 10.04
C SER A 96 1.41 16.92 8.88
N TYR A 97 2.44 17.04 8.07
CA TYR A 97 2.77 16.08 7.01
C TYR A 97 3.83 15.11 7.53
N ALA A 98 3.71 13.85 7.14
CA ALA A 98 4.83 12.93 7.08
C ALA A 98 5.49 13.08 5.70
N VAL A 99 6.80 13.20 5.66
CA VAL A 99 7.61 13.43 4.45
C VAL A 99 8.72 12.39 4.41
N VAL A 100 8.91 11.71 3.27
CA VAL A 100 10.01 10.75 3.10
C VAL A 100 11.33 11.52 3.00
N THR A 101 12.34 11.05 3.72
CA THR A 101 13.72 11.55 3.61
C THR A 101 14.46 10.87 2.45
N ALA A 102 15.65 11.38 2.11
CA ALA A 102 16.53 10.70 1.16
C ALA A 102 16.92 9.28 1.64
N ALA A 103 17.11 9.09 2.94
CA ALA A 103 17.37 7.77 3.52
C ALA A 103 16.16 6.84 3.41
N GLY A 104 14.95 7.37 3.60
CA GLY A 104 13.71 6.61 3.41
C GLY A 104 13.50 6.19 1.94
N MET A 105 13.79 7.07 0.99
CA MET A 105 13.75 6.74 -0.44
C MET A 105 14.78 5.66 -0.80
N GLN A 106 16.01 5.80 -0.32
CA GLN A 106 17.07 4.79 -0.55
C GLN A 106 16.65 3.43 0.03
N ARG A 107 16.12 3.40 1.26
CA ARG A 107 15.62 2.15 1.87
C ARG A 107 14.53 1.50 1.02
N LEU A 108 13.60 2.29 0.47
CA LEU A 108 12.56 1.78 -0.43
C LEU A 108 13.16 1.22 -1.72
N GLU A 109 14.13 1.92 -2.33
CA GLU A 109 14.83 1.47 -3.54
C GLU A 109 15.60 0.16 -3.32
N ASP A 110 16.21 -0.03 -2.17
CA ASP A 110 16.94 -1.26 -1.80
C ASP A 110 16.00 -2.47 -1.63
N VAL A 111 14.79 -2.23 -1.13
CA VAL A 111 13.77 -3.27 -0.89
C VAL A 111 13.06 -3.69 -2.17
N LEU A 112 12.77 -2.75 -3.08
CA LEU A 112 11.90 -2.95 -4.23
C LEU A 112 12.32 -4.12 -5.15
N PRO A 113 13.60 -4.35 -5.51
CA PRO A 113 13.97 -5.43 -6.41
C PRO A 113 13.60 -6.81 -5.87
N GLY A 114 13.83 -7.06 -4.57
CA GLY A 114 13.45 -8.31 -3.90
C GLY A 114 11.94 -8.46 -3.81
N HIS A 115 11.24 -7.39 -3.47
CA HIS A 115 9.79 -7.36 -3.36
C HIS A 115 9.10 -7.65 -4.71
N LEU A 116 9.57 -7.02 -5.80
CA LEU A 116 9.03 -7.25 -7.14
C LEU A 116 9.26 -8.68 -7.63
N ARG A 117 10.41 -9.32 -7.29
CA ARG A 117 10.63 -10.74 -7.61
C ARG A 117 9.62 -11.64 -6.93
N ILE A 118 9.32 -11.42 -5.65
CA ILE A 118 8.33 -12.21 -4.92
C ILE A 118 6.94 -12.02 -5.54
N ILE A 119 6.57 -10.79 -5.90
CA ILE A 119 5.31 -10.51 -6.58
C ILE A 119 5.24 -11.26 -7.91
N GLU A 120 6.27 -11.20 -8.72
CA GLU A 120 6.31 -11.89 -10.01
C GLU A 120 6.25 -13.40 -9.84
N GLU A 121 7.09 -13.96 -8.97
CA GLU A 121 7.18 -15.41 -8.77
C GLU A 121 5.88 -16.00 -8.19
N TRP A 122 5.24 -15.31 -7.24
CA TRP A 122 4.16 -15.91 -6.44
C TRP A 122 2.78 -15.32 -6.71
N PHE A 123 2.67 -14.30 -7.54
CA PHE A 123 1.39 -13.64 -7.81
C PHE A 123 1.21 -13.32 -9.30
N THR A 124 1.87 -12.29 -9.83
CA THR A 124 1.60 -11.81 -11.19
C THR A 124 2.03 -12.80 -12.26
N GLY A 125 3.13 -13.52 -12.08
CA GLY A 125 3.62 -14.55 -12.99
C GLY A 125 2.79 -15.83 -13.01
N GLN A 126 1.81 -15.97 -12.11
CA GLN A 126 0.85 -17.09 -12.13
C GLN A 126 -0.32 -16.86 -13.10
N LEU A 127 -0.40 -15.68 -13.70
CA LEU A 127 -1.50 -15.24 -14.57
C LEU A 127 -0.95 -14.89 -15.96
N ASP A 128 -1.73 -15.17 -16.97
CA ASP A 128 -1.48 -14.58 -18.28
C ASP A 128 -1.83 -13.06 -18.27
N PRO A 129 -1.42 -12.30 -19.30
CA PRO A 129 -1.67 -10.85 -19.34
C PRO A 129 -3.15 -10.45 -19.28
N GLU A 130 -4.05 -11.29 -19.80
CA GLU A 130 -5.50 -11.03 -19.79
C GLU A 130 -6.08 -11.29 -18.40
N GLY A 131 -5.73 -12.41 -17.77
CA GLY A 131 -6.11 -12.74 -16.40
C GLY A 131 -5.62 -11.70 -15.39
N LEU A 132 -4.39 -11.21 -15.55
CA LEU A 132 -3.86 -10.17 -14.68
C LEU A 132 -4.64 -8.85 -14.83
N ARG A 133 -4.96 -8.42 -16.06
CA ARG A 133 -5.81 -7.23 -16.28
C ARG A 133 -7.17 -7.38 -15.63
N ALA A 134 -7.84 -8.52 -15.87
CA ALA A 134 -9.17 -8.79 -15.30
C ALA A 134 -9.15 -8.78 -13.75
N LEU A 135 -8.13 -9.39 -13.15
CA LEU A 135 -7.93 -9.38 -11.70
C LEU A 135 -7.74 -7.96 -11.16
N LEU A 136 -6.85 -7.17 -11.77
CA LEU A 136 -6.59 -5.79 -11.36
C LEU A 136 -7.83 -4.91 -11.43
N ASP A 137 -8.62 -5.04 -12.49
CA ASP A 137 -9.87 -4.29 -12.66
C ASP A 137 -10.92 -4.72 -11.63
N GLY A 138 -11.03 -6.01 -11.36
CA GLY A 138 -11.90 -6.54 -10.31
C GLY A 138 -11.52 -6.01 -8.92
N LEU A 139 -10.24 -6.09 -8.58
CA LEU A 139 -9.71 -5.61 -7.30
C LEU A 139 -9.90 -4.09 -7.12
N ARG A 140 -9.71 -3.29 -8.18
CA ARG A 140 -9.97 -1.83 -8.13
C ARG A 140 -11.43 -1.54 -7.80
N ARG A 141 -12.38 -2.17 -8.48
CA ARG A 141 -13.82 -1.99 -8.23
C ARG A 141 -14.21 -2.36 -6.80
N VAL A 142 -13.71 -3.50 -6.31
CA VAL A 142 -13.99 -3.93 -4.94
C VAL A 142 -13.37 -2.96 -3.94
N ARG A 143 -12.10 -2.58 -4.13
CA ARG A 143 -11.41 -1.59 -3.28
C ARG A 143 -12.20 -0.28 -3.20
N ASP A 144 -12.63 0.26 -4.33
CA ASP A 144 -13.35 1.55 -4.39
C ASP A 144 -14.68 1.49 -3.62
N ALA A 145 -15.31 0.30 -3.55
CA ALA A 145 -16.51 0.10 -2.76
C ALA A 145 -16.24 -0.05 -1.25
N VAL A 146 -15.17 -0.78 -0.85
CA VAL A 146 -14.94 -1.12 0.55
C VAL A 146 -13.92 -0.20 1.25
N HIS A 147 -13.04 0.44 0.48
CA HIS A 147 -11.99 1.32 1.00
C HIS A 147 -11.68 2.46 0.00
N PRO A 148 -12.60 3.40 -0.22
CA PRO A 148 -12.47 4.46 -1.23
C PRO A 148 -11.28 5.40 -0.99
N CYS A 149 -10.80 5.52 0.26
CA CYS A 149 -9.62 6.33 0.59
C CYS A 149 -8.29 5.66 0.24
N ALA A 150 -8.27 4.37 -0.11
CA ALA A 150 -7.05 3.68 -0.50
C ALA A 150 -6.64 4.07 -1.92
N THR A 151 -5.56 4.83 -2.07
CA THR A 151 -5.06 5.31 -3.37
C THR A 151 -3.98 4.40 -3.98
N ALA A 152 -3.77 3.19 -3.44
CA ALA A 152 -2.81 2.25 -3.97
C ALA A 152 -3.13 1.91 -5.44
N GLY A 153 -2.27 2.35 -6.35
CA GLY A 153 -2.44 2.13 -7.79
C GLY A 153 -3.13 3.27 -8.57
N SER A 154 -3.49 4.37 -7.91
CA SER A 154 -4.01 5.58 -8.56
C SER A 154 -2.91 6.60 -8.91
N VAL A 155 -1.69 6.17 -9.12
CA VAL A 155 -0.71 7.00 -9.84
C VAL A 155 -1.16 7.00 -11.29
N GLY A 156 -1.61 8.18 -11.76
CA GLY A 156 -2.28 8.39 -13.02
C GLY A 156 -1.67 7.61 -14.18
N HIS A 157 -2.47 6.79 -14.79
CA HIS A 157 -2.25 6.47 -16.20
C HIS A 157 -2.23 7.82 -16.95
N PRO A 158 -1.27 8.05 -17.86
CA PRO A 158 -1.22 9.28 -18.65
C PRO A 158 -2.49 9.57 -19.46
N GLU A 159 -3.45 8.65 -19.51
CA GLU A 159 -4.70 8.77 -20.25
C GLU A 159 -5.81 9.53 -19.53
N ASP A 160 -5.69 9.76 -18.20
CA ASP A 160 -6.73 10.46 -17.43
C ASP A 160 -6.60 11.99 -17.43
N GLN A 161 -5.55 12.54 -18.05
CA GLN A 161 -5.37 13.99 -18.21
C GLN A 161 -6.01 14.57 -19.48
N SER A 162 -6.64 13.74 -20.33
CA SER A 162 -7.23 14.20 -21.60
C SER A 162 -8.73 14.50 -21.54
N ALA A 163 -9.39 14.34 -20.39
CA ALA A 163 -10.85 14.53 -20.26
C ALA A 163 -11.27 15.79 -19.50
N ALA A 164 -10.35 16.71 -19.19
CA ALA A 164 -10.64 18.00 -18.56
C ALA A 164 -10.07 19.13 -19.41
N GLY A 165 -10.69 19.32 -20.61
CA GLY A 165 -10.47 20.43 -21.50
C GLY A 165 -11.80 20.93 -22.05
#